data_b71adb386142872b58f1555a010abb2a
#
_entry.id   b71adb386142872b58f1555a010abb2a
#
_cell.length_a   1.000
_cell.length_b   1.000
_cell.length_c   1.000
_cell.angle_alpha   90.00
_cell.angle_beta   90.00
_cell.angle_gamma   90.00
#
_symmetry.space_group_name_H-M   'P 1'
#
loop_
_entity.id
_entity.type
_entity.pdbx_description
1 polymer ?
#
loop_
_entity_poly.entity_id
_entity_poly.type
_entity_poly.pdbx_seq_one_letter_code
_entity_poly.pdbx_strand_id
1 'polypeptide(L)'
;MDDKKGNIILGIILAILMVIAIVIVIINPNKVETVNYDAEKNTQQENNIVTPTVKQTTSTEKLQKEEKQNSMQVGGKFCKIGNTAVFYEEKDKSVYMYNLENNTTSKIATLATGAEKIYFDGENIYAIPSYQSGKGIYKIDLTGNTQKIYNDSSLQLWLTDDKIYFVRQIGYDTINQNPQGTLCSIDKDGTNIKNIAESVKNYFFIQNDKIYYTTQTRKMYQINTDGTEQLELVQGRKFVQAVNDKYLIYIDYADQESEHMINLETKEDVVIGYYGIVDTYVGKTYVNARKRLDDGSIEQQFTLFEINENGKINEIGKVDETGTSLKYIVDGKIYTYTQSEGTYVFNVDDKQKQSKEDYNGYDYFVGGYGYKIDDSNLDEIKVDKIEL
;
A
#
# COMPACT_ATOMS: atom_id res chain seq x y z
N MET A 1 -16.88 -60.32 21.12
CA MET A 1 -18.11 -59.97 21.88
C MET A 1 -17.97 -58.59 22.59
N ASP A 2 -17.11 -57.71 22.11
CA ASP A 2 -16.82 -56.43 22.80
C ASP A 2 -17.21 -55.11 22.06
N ASP A 3 -17.58 -55.20 20.77
CA ASP A 3 -17.94 -53.99 19.99
C ASP A 3 -19.29 -53.35 20.38
N LYS A 4 -20.23 -54.10 20.91
CA LYS A 4 -21.54 -53.57 21.33
C LYS A 4 -21.48 -52.71 22.59
N LYS A 5 -20.57 -53.00 23.50
CA LYS A 5 -20.41 -52.21 24.73
C LYS A 5 -19.73 -50.83 24.48
N GLY A 6 -18.77 -50.78 23.54
CA GLY A 6 -18.13 -49.55 23.13
C GLY A 6 -19.09 -48.54 22.50
N ASN A 7 -19.95 -49.02 21.61
CA ASN A 7 -20.94 -48.16 20.93
C ASN A 7 -22.04 -47.62 21.87
N ILE A 8 -22.42 -48.41 22.92
CA ILE A 8 -23.39 -47.96 23.93
C ILE A 8 -22.78 -46.86 24.82
N ILE A 9 -21.52 -47.01 25.22
CA ILE A 9 -20.81 -45.98 26.04
C ILE A 9 -20.63 -44.70 25.25
N LEU A 10 -20.24 -44.75 23.97
CA LEU A 10 -20.10 -43.58 23.11
C LEU A 10 -21.44 -42.85 22.90
N GLY A 11 -22.54 -43.60 22.72
CA GLY A 11 -23.88 -43.03 22.60
C GLY A 11 -24.35 -42.31 23.86
N ILE A 12 -24.03 -42.82 25.04
CA ILE A 12 -24.38 -42.19 26.33
C ILE A 12 -23.54 -40.91 26.54
N ILE A 13 -22.26 -40.89 26.19
CA ILE A 13 -21.41 -39.68 26.29
C ILE A 13 -21.92 -38.59 25.34
N LEU A 14 -22.29 -38.92 24.11
CA LEU A 14 -22.86 -37.96 23.16
C LEU A 14 -24.21 -37.38 23.64
N ALA A 15 -25.06 -38.20 24.25
CA ALA A 15 -26.33 -37.73 24.81
C ALA A 15 -26.14 -36.82 26.00
N ILE A 16 -25.17 -37.09 26.88
CA ILE A 16 -24.82 -36.22 28.02
C ILE A 16 -24.24 -34.87 27.54
N LEU A 17 -23.40 -34.87 26.52
CA LEU A 17 -22.86 -33.63 25.94
C LEU A 17 -23.95 -32.77 25.29
N MET A 18 -24.93 -33.36 24.62
CA MET A 18 -26.08 -32.65 24.08
C MET A 18 -26.93 -32.00 25.18
N VAL A 19 -27.20 -32.73 26.28
CA VAL A 19 -27.96 -32.20 27.43
C VAL A 19 -27.21 -31.06 28.10
N ILE A 20 -25.91 -31.14 28.26
CA ILE A 20 -25.07 -30.06 28.81
C ILE A 20 -25.11 -28.83 27.90
N ALA A 21 -25.04 -28.99 26.57
CA ALA A 21 -25.14 -27.87 25.62
C ALA A 21 -26.51 -27.19 25.69
N ILE A 22 -27.62 -27.94 25.81
CA ILE A 22 -28.97 -27.40 25.96
C ILE A 22 -29.12 -26.64 27.28
N VAL A 23 -28.57 -27.18 28.39
CA VAL A 23 -28.62 -26.51 29.70
C VAL A 23 -27.82 -25.22 29.70
N ILE A 24 -26.68 -25.16 29.02
CA ILE A 24 -25.89 -23.90 28.89
C ILE A 24 -26.66 -22.83 28.12
N VAL A 25 -27.40 -23.20 27.07
CA VAL A 25 -28.27 -22.29 26.32
C VAL A 25 -29.47 -21.78 27.13
N ILE A 26 -30.01 -22.63 28.02
CA ILE A 26 -31.14 -22.24 28.88
C ILE A 26 -30.74 -21.40 30.08
N ILE A 27 -29.53 -21.60 30.64
CA ILE A 27 -29.06 -20.88 31.84
C ILE A 27 -28.41 -19.53 31.50
N ASN A 28 -28.03 -19.30 30.23
CA ASN A 28 -27.46 -18.04 29.80
C ASN A 28 -28.31 -17.40 28.67
N PRO A 29 -29.53 -16.92 28.98
CA PRO A 29 -30.28 -16.15 28.00
C PRO A 29 -29.53 -14.81 27.84
N ASN A 30 -28.90 -14.60 26.70
CA ASN A 30 -28.43 -13.31 26.29
C ASN A 30 -29.59 -12.31 26.49
N LYS A 31 -29.41 -11.33 27.39
CA LYS A 31 -30.28 -10.19 27.50
C LYS A 31 -30.20 -9.45 26.15
N VAL A 32 -31.14 -9.74 25.28
CA VAL A 32 -31.49 -8.86 24.18
C VAL A 32 -32.31 -7.74 24.81
N GLU A 33 -31.68 -6.59 25.02
CA GLU A 33 -32.42 -5.36 25.30
C GLU A 33 -33.15 -4.97 24.03
N THR A 34 -34.41 -5.35 23.96
CA THR A 34 -35.36 -4.78 23.00
C THR A 34 -35.64 -3.34 23.41
N VAL A 35 -35.04 -2.40 22.67
CA VAL A 35 -35.45 -0.99 22.76
C VAL A 35 -36.81 -0.86 22.09
N ASN A 36 -37.88 -0.73 22.89
CA ASN A 36 -39.23 -0.34 22.45
C ASN A 36 -39.17 1.11 21.98
N TYR A 37 -39.38 1.34 20.70
CA TYR A 37 -39.73 2.67 20.18
C TYR A 37 -41.23 2.93 20.42
N ASP A 38 -41.56 3.60 21.50
CA ASP A 38 -42.86 4.25 21.63
C ASP A 38 -42.86 5.53 20.78
N ALA A 39 -43.74 5.53 19.80
CA ALA A 39 -43.99 6.68 18.95
C ALA A 39 -44.85 7.69 19.72
N GLU A 40 -44.23 8.63 20.41
CA GLU A 40 -44.92 9.85 20.80
C GLU A 40 -44.65 10.97 19.78
N LYS A 41 -45.77 11.38 19.13
CA LYS A 41 -45.85 12.62 18.40
C LYS A 41 -45.63 13.80 19.34
N ASN A 42 -44.58 14.56 19.14
CA ASN A 42 -44.56 15.94 19.56
C ASN A 42 -43.98 16.82 18.44
N THR A 43 -44.88 17.71 18.03
CA THR A 43 -44.70 18.80 17.08
C THR A 43 -43.85 19.90 17.70
N GLN A 44 -42.99 20.49 16.84
CA GLN A 44 -42.35 21.82 16.94
C GLN A 44 -41.14 21.99 17.84
N GLN A 45 -39.97 22.07 17.24
CA GLN A 45 -39.22 23.31 16.95
C GLN A 45 -37.97 22.96 16.20
N GLU A 46 -37.89 23.42 14.95
CA GLU A 46 -36.62 23.44 14.19
C GLU A 46 -35.63 24.35 14.91
N ASN A 47 -34.78 23.76 15.74
CA ASN A 47 -33.51 24.35 16.05
C ASN A 47 -32.48 23.70 15.11
N ASN A 48 -32.20 24.40 14.03
CA ASN A 48 -31.03 24.16 13.20
C ASN A 48 -29.75 24.30 14.04
N ILE A 49 -29.41 23.25 14.80
CA ILE A 49 -28.04 23.06 15.29
C ILE A 49 -27.27 22.56 14.09
N VAL A 50 -26.74 23.50 13.31
CA VAL A 50 -25.65 23.24 12.40
C VAL A 50 -24.47 22.85 13.29
N THR A 51 -24.33 21.55 13.52
CA THR A 51 -23.08 21.01 14.05
C THR A 51 -22.03 21.33 12.99
N PRO A 52 -21.04 22.18 13.25
CA PRO A 52 -20.00 22.42 12.25
C PRO A 52 -19.31 21.08 12.03
N THR A 53 -19.45 20.53 10.84
CA THR A 53 -18.62 19.40 10.38
C THR A 53 -17.19 19.95 10.41
N VAL A 54 -16.44 19.61 11.45
CA VAL A 54 -15.02 19.94 11.53
C VAL A 54 -14.39 19.14 10.40
N LYS A 55 -14.09 19.80 9.28
CA LYS A 55 -13.26 19.21 8.24
C LYS A 55 -11.96 18.81 8.93
N GLN A 56 -11.71 17.51 9.03
CA GLN A 56 -10.51 16.98 9.62
C GLN A 56 -9.39 17.16 8.60
N THR A 57 -8.75 18.33 8.62
CA THR A 57 -7.60 18.62 7.77
C THR A 57 -6.45 17.69 8.12
N THR A 58 -5.83 17.09 7.12
CA THR A 58 -4.67 16.24 7.32
C THR A 58 -3.52 17.06 7.90
N SER A 59 -2.94 16.60 9.01
CA SER A 59 -1.89 17.35 9.69
C SER A 59 -0.60 17.39 8.86
N THR A 60 0.13 18.48 8.93
CA THR A 60 1.43 18.66 8.27
C THR A 60 2.40 17.51 8.60
N GLU A 61 2.39 17.03 9.84
CA GLU A 61 3.24 15.91 10.27
C GLU A 61 2.92 14.61 9.51
N LYS A 62 1.63 14.30 9.29
CA LYS A 62 1.22 13.13 8.51
C LYS A 62 1.66 13.25 7.05
N LEU A 63 1.52 14.43 6.45
CA LEU A 63 1.97 14.68 5.08
C LEU A 63 3.50 14.54 4.95
N GLN A 64 4.27 15.06 5.90
CA GLN A 64 5.73 14.91 5.93
C GLN A 64 6.16 13.45 6.10
N LYS A 65 5.46 12.69 6.95
CA LYS A 65 5.71 11.25 7.10
C LYS A 65 5.43 10.50 5.80
N GLU A 66 4.35 10.82 5.12
CA GLU A 66 4.01 10.27 3.82
C GLU A 66 5.07 10.58 2.76
N GLU A 67 5.52 11.85 2.66
CA GLU A 67 6.58 12.26 1.76
C GLU A 67 7.85 11.41 1.96
N LYS A 68 8.29 11.28 3.23
CA LYS A 68 9.46 10.47 3.58
C LYS A 68 9.23 8.99 3.19
N GLN A 69 8.09 8.43 3.54
CA GLN A 69 7.76 7.05 3.22
C GLN A 69 7.72 6.81 1.71
N ASN A 70 7.04 7.66 0.96
CA ASN A 70 6.94 7.53 -0.48
C ASN A 70 8.32 7.61 -1.15
N SER A 71 9.12 8.59 -0.79
CA SER A 71 10.44 8.82 -1.38
C SER A 71 11.47 7.73 -1.03
N MET A 72 11.45 7.19 0.19
CA MET A 72 12.44 6.22 0.67
C MET A 72 12.05 4.76 0.41
N GLN A 73 10.75 4.44 0.33
CA GLN A 73 10.28 3.06 0.34
C GLN A 73 9.59 2.64 -0.97
N VAL A 74 8.84 3.55 -1.58
CA VAL A 74 8.14 3.30 -2.83
C VAL A 74 9.00 3.70 -4.02
N GLY A 75 9.57 4.89 -3.97
CA GLY A 75 10.32 5.49 -5.07
C GLY A 75 9.45 5.74 -6.30
N GLY A 76 10.07 6.21 -7.38
CA GLY A 76 9.36 6.48 -8.63
C GLY A 76 10.18 7.32 -9.58
N LYS A 77 9.50 8.05 -10.47
CA LYS A 77 10.14 9.08 -11.30
C LYS A 77 10.20 10.44 -10.60
N PHE A 78 9.46 10.61 -9.51
CA PHE A 78 9.39 11.83 -8.70
C PHE A 78 9.38 11.47 -7.22
N CYS A 79 10.23 12.11 -6.43
CA CYS A 79 10.34 11.97 -4.98
C CYS A 79 10.40 13.35 -4.34
N LYS A 80 9.80 13.52 -3.16
CA LYS A 80 9.79 14.79 -2.45
C LYS A 80 9.93 14.60 -0.95
N ILE A 81 10.80 15.39 -0.33
CA ILE A 81 10.90 15.50 1.14
C ILE A 81 11.08 16.99 1.48
N GLY A 82 10.18 17.54 2.27
CA GLY A 82 10.19 18.96 2.64
C GLY A 82 10.12 19.88 1.43
N ASN A 83 11.07 20.80 1.33
CA ASN A 83 11.12 21.80 0.24
C ASN A 83 11.93 21.33 -0.98
N THR A 84 12.38 20.08 -1.00
CA THR A 84 13.17 19.52 -2.09
C THR A 84 12.40 18.38 -2.78
N ALA A 85 12.16 18.54 -4.07
CA ALA A 85 11.75 17.45 -4.93
C ALA A 85 12.87 17.06 -5.88
N VAL A 86 12.97 15.78 -6.19
CA VAL A 86 13.91 15.24 -7.19
C VAL A 86 13.11 14.41 -8.18
N PHE A 87 13.43 14.51 -9.46
CA PHE A 87 12.74 13.74 -10.49
C PHE A 87 13.70 13.29 -11.60
N TYR A 88 13.31 12.23 -12.25
CA TYR A 88 14.06 11.68 -13.38
C TYR A 88 13.34 11.98 -14.68
N GLU A 89 14.04 12.65 -15.60
CA GLU A 89 13.58 12.93 -16.95
C GLU A 89 14.18 11.91 -17.94
N GLU A 90 13.28 11.23 -18.67
CA GLU A 90 13.67 10.11 -19.53
C GLU A 90 14.28 10.55 -20.85
N LYS A 91 13.87 11.70 -21.39
CA LYS A 91 14.32 12.20 -22.70
C LYS A 91 15.82 12.46 -22.74
N ASP A 92 16.37 12.99 -21.65
CA ASP A 92 17.81 13.29 -21.53
C ASP A 92 18.53 12.41 -20.50
N LYS A 93 17.81 11.44 -19.90
CA LYS A 93 18.30 10.49 -18.90
C LYS A 93 18.91 11.17 -17.68
N SER A 94 18.30 12.25 -17.23
CA SER A 94 18.87 13.07 -16.18
C SER A 94 17.99 13.17 -14.95
N VAL A 95 18.66 13.34 -13.82
CA VAL A 95 18.03 13.65 -12.54
C VAL A 95 18.05 15.15 -12.33
N TYR A 96 16.93 15.70 -11.96
CA TYR A 96 16.73 17.10 -11.66
C TYR A 96 16.32 17.29 -10.20
N MET A 97 16.67 18.44 -9.64
CA MET A 97 16.17 18.93 -8.36
C MET A 97 15.27 20.13 -8.59
N TYR A 98 14.14 20.15 -7.91
CA TYR A 98 13.25 21.29 -7.83
C TYR A 98 13.17 21.79 -6.38
N ASN A 99 13.53 23.07 -6.19
CA ASN A 99 13.41 23.74 -4.91
C ASN A 99 12.06 24.47 -4.84
N LEU A 100 11.22 24.05 -3.89
CA LEU A 100 9.86 24.57 -3.74
C LEU A 100 9.80 25.98 -3.15
N GLU A 101 10.86 26.44 -2.45
CA GLU A 101 10.89 27.78 -1.84
C GLU A 101 11.06 28.89 -2.88
N ASN A 102 11.95 28.66 -3.83
CA ASN A 102 12.28 29.65 -4.85
C ASN A 102 11.80 29.29 -6.25
N ASN A 103 11.11 28.14 -6.39
CA ASN A 103 10.58 27.62 -7.65
C ASN A 103 11.66 27.44 -8.73
N THR A 104 12.84 26.97 -8.35
CA THR A 104 13.95 26.75 -9.30
C THR A 104 14.16 25.28 -9.56
N THR A 105 14.37 24.93 -10.83
CA THR A 105 14.78 23.61 -11.28
C THR A 105 16.24 23.62 -11.69
N SER A 106 17.00 22.62 -11.29
CA SER A 106 18.39 22.44 -11.69
C SER A 106 18.69 20.98 -12.04
N LYS A 107 19.44 20.77 -13.11
CA LYS A 107 19.96 19.45 -13.48
C LYS A 107 21.06 19.07 -12.51
N ILE A 108 20.94 17.87 -11.92
CA ILE A 108 21.93 17.33 -10.98
C ILE A 108 22.89 16.39 -11.68
N ALA A 109 22.38 15.36 -12.37
CA ALA A 109 23.22 14.33 -12.95
C ALA A 109 22.56 13.73 -14.21
N THR A 110 23.40 13.20 -15.11
CA THR A 110 22.94 12.39 -16.24
C THR A 110 23.38 10.93 -16.03
N LEU A 111 22.44 10.00 -16.17
CA LEU A 111 22.64 8.58 -15.98
C LEU A 111 22.71 7.90 -17.34
N ALA A 112 23.89 7.45 -17.75
CA ALA A 112 24.08 6.79 -19.06
C ALA A 112 23.13 5.61 -19.29
N THR A 113 22.82 4.86 -18.23
CA THR A 113 21.89 3.72 -18.24
C THR A 113 20.43 4.13 -18.09
N GLY A 114 20.16 5.39 -17.83
CA GLY A 114 18.84 5.84 -17.38
C GLY A 114 18.49 5.31 -16.00
N ALA A 115 17.26 5.63 -15.54
CA ALA A 115 16.71 5.09 -14.30
C ALA A 115 15.27 4.60 -14.51
N GLU A 116 14.94 3.43 -13.99
CA GLU A 116 13.57 2.95 -13.91
C GLU A 116 12.87 3.62 -12.72
N LYS A 117 13.57 3.67 -11.60
CA LYS A 117 13.11 4.32 -10.36
C LYS A 117 14.24 5.09 -9.71
N ILE A 118 13.88 6.17 -9.06
CA ILE A 118 14.71 6.88 -8.09
C ILE A 118 14.06 6.83 -6.71
N TYR A 119 14.91 6.93 -5.69
CA TYR A 119 14.53 7.04 -4.28
C TYR A 119 15.30 8.21 -3.69
N PHE A 120 14.73 8.87 -2.69
CA PHE A 120 15.35 10.04 -2.08
C PHE A 120 15.25 9.97 -0.57
N ASP A 121 16.36 10.19 0.16
CA ASP A 121 16.39 10.16 1.63
C ASP A 121 16.47 11.56 2.28
N GLY A 122 16.40 12.60 1.47
CA GLY A 122 16.56 14.00 1.89
C GLY A 122 17.94 14.56 1.62
N GLU A 123 18.96 13.72 1.46
CA GLU A 123 20.36 14.11 1.20
C GLU A 123 20.89 13.50 -0.09
N ASN A 124 20.54 12.26 -0.37
CA ASN A 124 21.03 11.52 -1.51
C ASN A 124 19.88 10.90 -2.31
N ILE A 125 20.10 10.78 -3.60
CA ILE A 125 19.21 10.10 -4.54
C ILE A 125 19.82 8.73 -4.85
N TYR A 126 19.00 7.68 -4.80
CA TYR A 126 19.40 6.32 -5.17
C TYR A 126 18.62 5.91 -6.40
N ALA A 127 19.36 5.60 -7.50
CA ALA A 127 18.76 5.26 -8.77
C ALA A 127 19.02 3.79 -9.13
N ILE A 128 18.00 3.12 -9.64
CA ILE A 128 18.12 1.79 -10.25
C ILE A 128 17.76 1.89 -11.73
N PRO A 129 18.63 1.42 -12.63
CA PRO A 129 18.32 1.36 -14.05
C PRO A 129 17.28 0.28 -14.34
N SER A 130 16.59 0.38 -15.48
CA SER A 130 15.75 -0.72 -15.94
C SER A 130 16.60 -1.96 -16.23
N TYR A 131 16.02 -3.13 -16.04
CA TYR A 131 16.69 -4.41 -16.29
C TYR A 131 17.33 -4.51 -17.69
N GLN A 132 16.71 -3.88 -18.68
CA GLN A 132 17.19 -3.90 -20.07
C GLN A 132 18.32 -2.91 -20.35
N SER A 133 18.40 -1.82 -19.59
CA SER A 133 19.31 -0.71 -19.87
C SER A 133 20.59 -0.71 -19.03
N GLY A 134 20.59 -1.43 -17.90
CA GLY A 134 21.79 -1.45 -17.06
C GLY A 134 21.63 -2.23 -15.76
N LYS A 135 22.67 -2.19 -14.95
CA LYS A 135 22.75 -2.87 -13.66
C LYS A 135 23.34 -1.93 -12.61
N GLY A 136 22.94 -2.13 -11.37
CA GLY A 136 23.55 -1.50 -10.21
C GLY A 136 22.58 -0.64 -9.43
N ILE A 137 23.09 -0.13 -8.31
CA ILE A 137 22.50 0.93 -7.53
C ILE A 137 23.44 2.13 -7.61
N TYR A 138 22.94 3.26 -8.04
CA TYR A 138 23.69 4.52 -8.12
C TYR A 138 23.27 5.43 -7.01
N LYS A 139 24.23 5.96 -6.25
CA LYS A 139 24.07 7.02 -5.27
C LYS A 139 24.49 8.32 -5.89
N ILE A 140 23.66 9.36 -5.79
CA ILE A 140 23.88 10.69 -6.35
C ILE A 140 23.62 11.69 -5.23
N ASP A 141 24.60 12.53 -4.90
CA ASP A 141 24.38 13.63 -3.97
C ASP A 141 23.72 14.82 -4.68
N LEU A 142 23.19 15.78 -3.91
CA LEU A 142 22.52 16.96 -4.47
C LEU A 142 23.46 17.92 -5.20
N THR A 143 24.79 17.68 -5.18
CA THR A 143 25.78 18.44 -5.97
C THR A 143 26.13 17.74 -7.28
N GLY A 144 25.61 16.54 -7.51
CA GLY A 144 25.76 15.78 -8.76
C GLY A 144 26.86 14.71 -8.75
N ASN A 145 27.58 14.52 -7.63
CA ASN A 145 28.55 13.45 -7.54
C ASN A 145 27.82 12.12 -7.57
N THR A 146 28.17 11.28 -8.55
CA THR A 146 27.51 10.00 -8.78
C THR A 146 28.49 8.85 -8.50
N GLN A 147 28.08 7.93 -7.63
CA GLN A 147 28.81 6.72 -7.29
C GLN A 147 27.96 5.48 -7.56
N LYS A 148 28.53 4.47 -8.19
CA LYS A 148 27.89 3.15 -8.28
C LYS A 148 28.24 2.35 -7.02
N ILE A 149 27.28 2.16 -6.12
CA ILE A 149 27.47 1.48 -4.82
C ILE A 149 27.17 -0.01 -4.86
N TYR A 150 26.53 -0.50 -5.93
CA TYR A 150 26.25 -1.91 -6.15
C TYR A 150 26.31 -2.24 -7.66
N ASN A 151 26.76 -3.46 -8.03
CA ASN A 151 27.10 -3.77 -9.42
C ASN A 151 26.08 -4.62 -10.18
N ASP A 152 25.29 -5.45 -9.48
CA ASP A 152 24.32 -6.35 -10.12
C ASP A 152 22.92 -5.71 -10.22
N SER A 153 22.01 -6.37 -10.94
CA SER A 153 20.65 -5.91 -11.10
C SER A 153 19.88 -5.91 -9.77
N SER A 154 19.14 -4.85 -9.51
CA SER A 154 18.28 -4.67 -8.35
C SER A 154 16.87 -4.34 -8.83
N LEU A 155 15.84 -4.84 -8.12
CA LEU A 155 14.45 -4.70 -8.54
C LEU A 155 13.69 -3.61 -7.75
N GLN A 156 13.88 -3.59 -6.45
CA GLN A 156 13.22 -2.64 -5.54
C GLN A 156 14.24 -2.23 -4.48
N LEU A 157 14.22 -0.98 -4.09
CA LEU A 157 14.93 -0.51 -2.90
C LEU A 157 13.93 -0.17 -1.79
N TRP A 158 14.41 -0.31 -0.58
CA TRP A 158 13.78 0.21 0.64
C TRP A 158 14.87 0.87 1.46
N LEU A 159 14.83 2.18 1.55
CA LEU A 159 15.82 2.95 2.30
C LEU A 159 15.39 3.04 3.76
N THR A 160 16.33 2.82 4.67
CA THR A 160 16.25 3.20 6.08
C THR A 160 17.23 4.33 6.36
N ASP A 161 17.38 4.75 7.60
CA ASP A 161 18.33 5.82 7.93
C ASP A 161 19.78 5.39 7.68
N ASP A 162 20.13 4.11 7.85
CA ASP A 162 21.49 3.56 7.75
C ASP A 162 21.73 2.58 6.59
N LYS A 163 20.68 1.90 6.11
CA LYS A 163 20.80 0.80 5.15
C LYS A 163 19.88 0.95 3.94
N ILE A 164 20.24 0.18 2.91
CA ILE A 164 19.42 -0.08 1.75
C ILE A 164 19.08 -1.57 1.75
N TYR A 165 17.79 -1.90 1.77
CA TYR A 165 17.32 -3.25 1.49
C TYR A 165 16.87 -3.32 0.04
N PHE A 166 17.15 -4.44 -0.63
CA PHE A 166 16.84 -4.58 -2.05
C PHE A 166 16.74 -6.05 -2.45
N VAL A 167 16.02 -6.31 -3.53
CA VAL A 167 16.03 -7.63 -4.15
C VAL A 167 17.08 -7.64 -5.25
N ARG A 168 18.18 -8.40 -5.03
CA ARG A 168 19.18 -8.71 -6.06
C ARG A 168 18.57 -9.68 -7.03
N GLN A 169 18.45 -9.29 -8.28
CA GLN A 169 17.94 -10.18 -9.32
C GLN A 169 19.00 -11.24 -9.70
N ILE A 170 18.66 -12.52 -9.56
CA ILE A 170 19.52 -13.65 -9.89
C ILE A 170 19.08 -14.40 -11.15
N GLY A 171 17.87 -14.16 -11.63
CA GLY A 171 17.31 -14.82 -12.80
C GLY A 171 15.95 -14.28 -13.18
N TYR A 172 15.35 -14.93 -14.15
CA TYR A 172 13.99 -14.66 -14.62
C TYR A 172 13.26 -15.99 -14.79
N ASP A 173 12.14 -16.16 -14.11
CA ASP A 173 11.26 -17.30 -14.31
C ASP A 173 10.49 -17.11 -15.60
N THR A 174 10.89 -17.81 -16.65
CA THR A 174 10.28 -17.69 -17.99
C THR A 174 8.87 -18.27 -18.05
N ILE A 175 8.50 -19.17 -17.12
CA ILE A 175 7.19 -19.79 -17.08
C ILE A 175 6.17 -18.81 -16.50
N ASN A 176 6.51 -18.17 -15.38
CA ASN A 176 5.63 -17.23 -14.70
C ASN A 176 5.92 -15.77 -15.03
N GLN A 177 6.89 -15.52 -15.91
CA GLN A 177 7.32 -14.16 -16.34
C GLN A 177 7.70 -13.24 -15.16
N ASN A 178 8.29 -13.78 -14.11
CA ASN A 178 8.65 -13.03 -12.92
C ASN A 178 10.16 -13.05 -12.68
N PRO A 179 10.77 -11.92 -12.29
CA PRO A 179 12.16 -11.91 -11.85
C PRO A 179 12.30 -12.68 -10.53
N GLN A 180 13.40 -13.45 -10.43
CA GLN A 180 13.79 -14.16 -9.22
C GLN A 180 14.90 -13.39 -8.51
N GLY A 181 14.83 -13.33 -7.20
CA GLY A 181 15.78 -12.58 -6.44
C GLY A 181 16.16 -13.14 -5.08
N THR A 182 17.24 -12.59 -4.56
CA THR A 182 17.68 -12.71 -3.19
C THR A 182 17.45 -11.37 -2.51
N LEU A 183 16.75 -11.36 -1.40
CA LEU A 183 16.62 -10.18 -0.55
C LEU A 183 17.96 -9.92 0.14
N CYS A 184 18.48 -8.74 -0.01
CA CYS A 184 19.76 -8.31 0.52
C CYS A 184 19.64 -7.00 1.29
N SER A 185 20.61 -6.73 2.15
CA SER A 185 20.90 -5.40 2.68
C SER A 185 22.32 -4.97 2.34
N ILE A 186 22.53 -3.66 2.27
CA ILE A 186 23.82 -3.01 2.05
C ILE A 186 23.85 -1.68 2.81
N ASP A 187 24.99 -1.26 3.31
CA ASP A 187 25.15 0.06 3.87
C ASP A 187 25.10 1.13 2.78
N LYS A 188 24.69 2.35 3.11
CA LYS A 188 24.51 3.45 2.14
C LYS A 188 25.79 3.90 1.41
N ASP A 189 26.96 3.41 1.85
CA ASP A 189 28.25 3.61 1.19
C ASP A 189 28.63 2.48 0.21
N GLY A 190 27.80 1.43 0.14
CA GLY A 190 28.06 0.27 -0.73
C GLY A 190 28.83 -0.86 -0.06
N THR A 191 29.10 -0.78 1.24
CA THR A 191 29.78 -1.83 2.02
C THR A 191 28.81 -2.78 2.73
N ASN A 192 29.33 -3.84 3.36
CA ASN A 192 28.59 -4.75 4.24
C ASN A 192 27.35 -5.40 3.60
N ILE A 193 27.48 -5.89 2.38
CA ILE A 193 26.39 -6.63 1.71
C ILE A 193 26.07 -7.92 2.46
N LYS A 194 24.80 -8.12 2.79
CA LYS A 194 24.29 -9.32 3.48
C LYS A 194 23.09 -9.90 2.74
N ASN A 195 23.11 -11.22 2.50
CA ASN A 195 21.92 -11.95 2.04
C ASN A 195 21.00 -12.21 3.23
N ILE A 196 19.69 -11.92 3.07
CA ILE A 196 18.68 -12.05 4.11
C ILE A 196 17.75 -13.23 3.81
N ALA A 197 17.21 -13.31 2.59
CA ALA A 197 16.31 -14.39 2.19
C ALA A 197 16.45 -14.71 0.70
N GLU A 198 16.28 -16.00 0.37
CA GLU A 198 16.37 -16.52 -0.99
C GLU A 198 14.97 -16.65 -1.63
N SER A 199 14.93 -16.77 -2.97
CA SER A 199 13.72 -17.00 -3.75
C SER A 199 12.63 -15.96 -3.54
N VAL A 200 12.99 -14.71 -3.25
CA VAL A 200 12.07 -13.60 -3.05
C VAL A 200 11.56 -13.11 -4.41
N LYS A 201 10.26 -12.81 -4.48
CA LYS A 201 9.70 -12.02 -5.57
C LYS A 201 10.22 -10.59 -5.50
N ASN A 202 9.79 -9.77 -6.44
CA ASN A 202 10.25 -8.39 -6.61
C ASN A 202 9.74 -7.40 -5.56
N TYR A 203 8.86 -7.81 -4.63
CA TYR A 203 8.29 -6.90 -3.62
C TYR A 203 8.48 -7.44 -2.21
N PHE A 204 8.79 -6.53 -1.31
CA PHE A 204 8.84 -6.75 0.13
C PHE A 204 8.49 -5.45 0.86
N PHE A 205 8.14 -5.57 2.12
CA PHE A 205 7.79 -4.45 3.00
C PHE A 205 8.58 -4.59 4.30
N ILE A 206 9.01 -3.47 4.88
CA ILE A 206 9.67 -3.46 6.19
C ILE A 206 8.81 -2.69 7.17
N GLN A 207 8.52 -3.32 8.32
CA GLN A 207 7.78 -2.72 9.41
C GLN A 207 8.28 -3.29 10.74
N ASN A 208 8.64 -2.42 11.71
CA ASN A 208 9.11 -2.80 13.05
C ASN A 208 10.23 -3.85 13.04
N ASP A 209 11.32 -3.57 12.31
CA ASP A 209 12.49 -4.45 12.14
C ASP A 209 12.18 -5.84 11.57
N LYS A 210 11.02 -6.00 10.96
CA LYS A 210 10.61 -7.22 10.25
C LYS A 210 10.39 -6.94 8.78
N ILE A 211 10.79 -7.90 7.96
CA ILE A 211 10.59 -7.88 6.51
C ILE A 211 9.51 -8.89 6.17
N TYR A 212 8.50 -8.44 5.45
CA TYR A 212 7.40 -9.23 4.94
C TYR A 212 7.54 -9.38 3.44
N TYR A 213 7.56 -10.62 2.94
CA TYR A 213 7.80 -10.87 1.53
C TYR A 213 7.09 -12.12 1.04
N THR A 214 7.00 -12.22 -0.28
CA THR A 214 6.45 -13.38 -0.98
C THR A 214 7.56 -14.08 -1.75
N THR A 215 7.59 -15.41 -1.69
CA THR A 215 8.52 -16.24 -2.50
C THR A 215 7.99 -16.47 -3.90
N GLN A 216 8.83 -17.02 -4.78
CA GLN A 216 8.46 -17.48 -6.13
C GLN A 216 7.32 -18.51 -6.10
N THR A 217 7.27 -19.35 -5.06
CA THR A 217 6.20 -20.34 -4.86
C THR A 217 4.94 -19.73 -4.24
N ARG A 218 4.88 -18.40 -4.14
CA ARG A 218 3.76 -17.64 -3.59
C ARG A 218 3.44 -17.95 -2.12
N LYS A 219 4.46 -18.30 -1.36
CA LYS A 219 4.39 -18.39 0.10
C LYS A 219 4.77 -17.07 0.72
N MET A 220 4.11 -16.71 1.79
CA MET A 220 4.28 -15.46 2.51
C MET A 220 5.09 -15.68 3.77
N TYR A 221 6.15 -14.90 3.96
CA TYR A 221 7.06 -14.97 5.09
C TYR A 221 7.24 -13.65 5.78
N GLN A 222 7.55 -13.75 7.07
CA GLN A 222 8.14 -12.70 7.89
C GLN A 222 9.55 -13.14 8.28
N ILE A 223 10.51 -12.23 8.29
CA ILE A 223 11.88 -12.44 8.76
C ILE A 223 12.39 -11.16 9.43
N ASN A 224 13.26 -11.26 10.43
CA ASN A 224 13.89 -10.06 10.99
C ASN A 224 14.81 -9.39 9.96
N THR A 225 15.03 -8.08 10.08
CA THR A 225 15.91 -7.32 9.19
C THR A 225 17.37 -7.80 9.22
N ASP A 226 17.75 -8.51 10.28
CA ASP A 226 19.06 -9.18 10.38
C ASP A 226 19.10 -10.59 9.76
N GLY A 227 17.99 -11.07 9.18
CA GLY A 227 17.89 -12.38 8.55
C GLY A 227 17.66 -13.55 9.51
N THR A 228 17.30 -13.27 10.76
CA THR A 228 16.93 -14.29 11.76
C THR A 228 15.41 -14.47 11.85
N GLU A 229 14.94 -15.55 12.50
CA GLU A 229 13.55 -15.80 12.83
C GLU A 229 12.59 -15.77 11.64
N GLN A 230 12.93 -16.50 10.58
CA GLN A 230 12.02 -16.66 9.43
C GLN A 230 10.78 -17.48 9.83
N LEU A 231 9.60 -16.93 9.55
CA LEU A 231 8.31 -17.54 9.84
C LEU A 231 7.39 -17.49 8.62
N GLU A 232 6.81 -18.63 8.23
CA GLU A 232 5.72 -18.66 7.26
C GLU A 232 4.43 -18.15 7.91
N LEU A 233 3.84 -17.07 7.37
CA LEU A 233 2.69 -16.42 7.96
C LEU A 233 1.38 -17.10 7.58
N VAL A 234 1.20 -17.33 6.29
CA VAL A 234 -0.03 -17.95 5.75
C VAL A 234 0.37 -18.92 4.65
N GLN A 235 -0.21 -20.12 4.69
CA GLN A 235 0.04 -21.13 3.67
C GLN A 235 -0.77 -20.89 2.39
N GLY A 236 -0.24 -21.33 1.25
CA GLY A 236 -0.93 -21.28 -0.02
C GLY A 236 -0.38 -20.21 -0.98
N ARG A 237 -1.19 -19.87 -1.98
CA ARG A 237 -0.79 -18.97 -3.09
C ARG A 237 -1.08 -17.51 -2.73
N LYS A 238 -0.26 -16.92 -1.90
CA LYS A 238 -0.43 -15.59 -1.33
C LYS A 238 0.57 -14.57 -1.89
N PHE A 239 0.22 -13.29 -1.81
CA PHE A 239 1.09 -12.20 -2.21
C PHE A 239 0.87 -10.98 -1.31
N VAL A 240 1.91 -10.57 -0.58
CA VAL A 240 1.87 -9.38 0.30
C VAL A 240 1.71 -8.12 -0.53
N GLN A 241 0.77 -7.25 -0.15
CA GLN A 241 0.50 -5.98 -0.81
C GLN A 241 0.76 -4.76 0.07
N ALA A 242 0.48 -4.86 1.37
CA ALA A 242 0.73 -3.79 2.32
C ALA A 242 0.93 -4.35 3.73
N VAL A 243 1.60 -3.60 4.59
CA VAL A 243 1.82 -3.94 5.99
C VAL A 243 1.88 -2.68 6.84
N ASN A 244 1.32 -2.76 8.05
CA ASN A 244 1.55 -1.80 9.11
C ASN A 244 1.83 -2.51 10.44
N ASP A 245 1.84 -1.79 11.55
CA ASP A 245 2.16 -2.34 12.88
C ASP A 245 1.23 -3.44 13.35
N LYS A 246 -0.03 -3.47 12.90
CA LYS A 246 -1.09 -4.33 13.40
C LYS A 246 -1.62 -5.35 12.42
N TYR A 247 -1.54 -5.07 11.13
CA TYR A 247 -2.08 -5.95 10.12
C TYR A 247 -1.23 -5.98 8.86
N LEU A 248 -1.46 -7.02 8.07
CA LEU A 248 -0.89 -7.21 6.74
C LEU A 248 -2.03 -7.48 5.76
N ILE A 249 -1.97 -6.86 4.59
CA ILE A 249 -2.89 -7.09 3.48
C ILE A 249 -2.20 -7.93 2.44
N TYR A 250 -2.91 -8.94 1.94
CA TYR A 250 -2.40 -9.84 0.92
C TYR A 250 -3.51 -10.28 -0.04
N ILE A 251 -3.12 -10.66 -1.24
CA ILE A 251 -4.01 -11.30 -2.21
C ILE A 251 -3.91 -12.83 -2.11
N ASP A 252 -5.05 -13.52 -2.12
CA ASP A 252 -5.14 -14.97 -2.21
C ASP A 252 -5.51 -15.41 -3.63
N TYR A 253 -4.54 -15.92 -4.36
CA TYR A 253 -4.76 -16.46 -5.69
C TYR A 253 -5.50 -17.81 -5.72
N ALA A 254 -5.68 -18.45 -4.58
CA ALA A 254 -6.44 -19.71 -4.48
C ALA A 254 -7.94 -19.44 -4.27
N ASP A 255 -8.31 -18.24 -3.78
CA ASP A 255 -9.69 -17.81 -3.59
C ASP A 255 -10.03 -16.61 -4.51
N GLN A 256 -10.05 -16.85 -5.82
CA GLN A 256 -10.50 -15.90 -6.83
C GLN A 256 -9.84 -14.49 -6.71
N GLU A 257 -8.55 -14.47 -6.40
CA GLU A 257 -7.83 -13.21 -6.18
C GLU A 257 -8.50 -12.30 -5.14
N SER A 258 -8.89 -12.91 -4.01
CA SER A 258 -9.47 -12.16 -2.89
C SER A 258 -8.40 -11.37 -2.13
N GLU A 259 -8.76 -10.15 -1.74
CA GLU A 259 -7.97 -9.31 -0.85
C GLU A 259 -8.30 -9.63 0.59
N HIS A 260 -7.28 -10.00 1.36
CA HIS A 260 -7.38 -10.35 2.76
C HIS A 260 -6.63 -9.38 3.65
N MET A 261 -7.10 -9.20 4.86
CA MET A 261 -6.38 -8.57 5.94
C MET A 261 -6.20 -9.54 7.09
N ILE A 262 -4.95 -9.82 7.47
CA ILE A 262 -4.63 -10.60 8.66
C ILE A 262 -4.12 -9.68 9.77
N ASN A 263 -4.71 -9.80 10.96
CA ASN A 263 -4.18 -9.15 12.15
C ASN A 263 -2.89 -9.87 12.58
N LEU A 264 -1.80 -9.13 12.73
CA LEU A 264 -0.47 -9.71 13.03
C LEU A 264 -0.35 -10.26 14.44
N GLU A 265 -1.17 -9.78 15.39
CA GLU A 265 -1.20 -10.25 16.78
C GLU A 265 -2.19 -11.41 16.96
N THR A 266 -3.48 -11.20 16.65
CA THR A 266 -4.55 -12.19 16.89
C THR A 266 -4.58 -13.30 15.85
N LYS A 267 -3.97 -13.09 14.66
CA LYS A 267 -4.02 -13.97 13.49
C LYS A 267 -5.43 -14.11 12.89
N GLU A 268 -6.35 -13.25 13.29
CA GLU A 268 -7.66 -13.15 12.64
C GLU A 268 -7.48 -12.70 11.20
N ASP A 269 -8.12 -13.40 10.27
CA ASP A 269 -8.02 -13.21 8.83
C ASP A 269 -9.42 -12.92 8.26
N VAL A 270 -9.56 -11.80 7.57
CA VAL A 270 -10.83 -11.33 7.02
C VAL A 270 -10.69 -10.99 5.54
N VAL A 271 -11.70 -11.36 4.74
CA VAL A 271 -11.79 -10.98 3.33
C VAL A 271 -12.31 -9.54 3.24
N ILE A 272 -11.59 -8.69 2.51
CA ILE A 272 -11.99 -7.30 2.23
C ILE A 272 -12.81 -7.26 0.95
N GLY A 273 -12.36 -7.94 -0.10
CA GLY A 273 -12.99 -7.96 -1.41
C GLY A 273 -12.26 -8.83 -2.40
N TYR A 274 -12.52 -8.63 -3.68
CA TYR A 274 -12.01 -9.45 -4.78
C TYR A 274 -11.47 -8.58 -5.90
N TYR A 275 -10.38 -9.03 -6.55
CA TYR A 275 -9.74 -8.35 -7.68
C TYR A 275 -9.33 -6.91 -7.34
N GLY A 276 -8.83 -6.71 -6.13
CA GLY A 276 -8.56 -5.38 -5.59
C GLY A 276 -7.21 -4.82 -5.96
N ILE A 277 -7.08 -3.51 -5.69
CA ILE A 277 -5.83 -2.76 -5.71
C ILE A 277 -5.67 -2.14 -4.32
N VAL A 278 -4.47 -2.27 -3.76
CA VAL A 278 -4.14 -1.75 -2.43
C VAL A 278 -3.16 -0.59 -2.57
N ASP A 279 -3.51 0.54 -1.97
CA ASP A 279 -2.69 1.73 -1.94
C ASP A 279 -2.63 2.32 -0.52
N THR A 280 -1.56 3.02 -0.20
CA THR A 280 -1.40 3.70 1.09
C THR A 280 -1.19 5.19 0.86
N TYR A 281 -2.05 6.00 1.46
CA TYR A 281 -1.98 7.46 1.41
C TYR A 281 -2.11 8.04 2.82
N VAL A 282 -1.23 8.94 3.16
CA VAL A 282 -1.27 9.66 4.46
C VAL A 282 -1.38 8.70 5.66
N GLY A 283 -0.65 7.58 5.60
CA GLY A 283 -0.62 6.58 6.68
C GLY A 283 -1.87 5.71 6.83
N LYS A 284 -2.84 5.82 5.91
CA LYS A 284 -4.01 4.93 5.83
C LYS A 284 -3.88 4.01 4.63
N THR A 285 -4.40 2.80 4.76
CA THR A 285 -4.45 1.85 3.66
C THR A 285 -5.84 1.86 3.03
N TYR A 286 -5.88 1.88 1.72
CA TYR A 286 -7.10 1.85 0.93
C TYR A 286 -7.10 0.62 0.05
N VAL A 287 -8.24 -0.06 -0.01
CA VAL A 287 -8.47 -1.21 -0.89
C VAL A 287 -9.63 -0.89 -1.80
N ASN A 288 -9.37 -0.82 -3.10
CA ASN A 288 -10.40 -0.66 -4.11
C ASN A 288 -10.71 -2.04 -4.69
N ALA A 289 -11.76 -2.70 -4.22
CA ALA A 289 -12.08 -4.10 -4.53
C ALA A 289 -13.57 -4.31 -4.79
N ARG A 290 -13.91 -5.44 -5.41
CA ARG A 290 -15.30 -5.85 -5.66
C ARG A 290 -15.85 -6.63 -4.47
N LYS A 291 -17.11 -6.44 -4.14
CA LYS A 291 -17.79 -7.17 -3.07
C LYS A 291 -18.35 -8.50 -3.56
N ARG A 292 -18.43 -9.48 -2.66
CA ARG A 292 -19.25 -10.68 -2.90
C ARG A 292 -20.68 -10.36 -2.47
N LEU A 293 -21.64 -10.71 -3.31
CA LEU A 293 -23.05 -10.57 -3.05
C LEU A 293 -23.59 -11.78 -2.26
N ASP A 294 -24.79 -11.66 -1.70
CA ASP A 294 -25.43 -12.71 -0.88
C ASP A 294 -25.67 -14.01 -1.67
N ASP A 295 -25.82 -13.92 -2.98
CA ASP A 295 -25.96 -15.09 -3.88
C ASP A 295 -24.61 -15.76 -4.22
N GLY A 296 -23.51 -15.27 -3.68
CA GLY A 296 -22.15 -15.76 -3.91
C GLY A 296 -21.47 -15.20 -5.17
N SER A 297 -22.16 -14.43 -5.99
CA SER A 297 -21.56 -13.75 -7.15
C SER A 297 -20.67 -12.59 -6.71
N ILE A 298 -19.76 -12.14 -7.61
CA ILE A 298 -18.90 -10.98 -7.36
C ILE A 298 -19.49 -9.78 -8.09
N GLU A 299 -19.64 -8.68 -7.36
CA GLU A 299 -20.16 -7.42 -7.90
C GLU A 299 -19.27 -6.91 -9.05
N GLN A 300 -19.88 -6.27 -10.06
CA GLN A 300 -19.10 -5.71 -11.18
C GLN A 300 -18.41 -4.40 -10.81
N GLN A 301 -19.00 -3.64 -9.91
CA GLN A 301 -18.49 -2.35 -9.47
C GLN A 301 -17.45 -2.50 -8.37
N PHE A 302 -16.44 -1.63 -8.39
CA PHE A 302 -15.47 -1.52 -7.31
C PHE A 302 -16.01 -0.67 -6.17
N THR A 303 -15.75 -1.11 -4.96
CA THR A 303 -16.00 -0.39 -3.72
C THR A 303 -14.67 -0.02 -3.10
N LEU A 304 -14.54 1.23 -2.68
CA LEU A 304 -13.36 1.69 -1.94
C LEU A 304 -13.59 1.46 -0.44
N PHE A 305 -12.61 0.79 0.17
CA PHE A 305 -12.53 0.57 1.61
C PHE A 305 -11.34 1.35 2.16
N GLU A 306 -11.53 2.02 3.29
CA GLU A 306 -10.46 2.56 4.11
C GLU A 306 -10.19 1.62 5.26
N ILE A 307 -8.93 1.30 5.50
CA ILE A 307 -8.48 0.55 6.66
C ILE A 307 -7.70 1.50 7.56
N ASN A 308 -8.23 1.73 8.74
CA ASN A 308 -7.56 2.62 9.68
C ASN A 308 -6.36 1.93 10.36
N GLU A 309 -5.58 2.69 11.11
CA GLU A 309 -4.40 2.20 11.82
C GLU A 309 -4.66 1.04 12.82
N ASN A 310 -5.91 0.87 13.25
CA ASN A 310 -6.33 -0.22 14.13
C ASN A 310 -6.86 -1.46 13.38
N GLY A 311 -6.84 -1.46 12.04
CA GLY A 311 -7.34 -2.55 11.22
C GLY A 311 -8.87 -2.55 11.05
N LYS A 312 -9.58 -1.48 11.45
CA LYS A 312 -11.01 -1.38 11.17
C LYS A 312 -11.23 -1.04 9.71
N ILE A 313 -12.02 -1.87 9.03
CA ILE A 313 -12.41 -1.69 7.64
C ILE A 313 -13.67 -0.81 7.62
N ASN A 314 -13.61 0.31 6.92
CA ASN A 314 -14.72 1.23 6.68
C ASN A 314 -15.01 1.27 5.18
N GLU A 315 -16.25 0.98 4.80
CA GLU A 315 -16.69 1.15 3.42
C GLU A 315 -16.91 2.65 3.14
N ILE A 316 -16.16 3.20 2.18
CA ILE A 316 -16.34 4.59 1.76
C ILE A 316 -17.47 4.69 0.73
N GLY A 317 -17.47 3.81 -0.26
CA GLY A 317 -18.49 3.76 -1.31
C GLY A 317 -17.95 3.37 -2.67
N LYS A 318 -18.81 3.39 -3.68
CA LYS A 318 -18.43 3.08 -5.06
C LYS A 318 -17.75 4.28 -5.69
N VAL A 319 -16.53 4.09 -6.14
CA VAL A 319 -15.71 5.17 -6.70
C VAL A 319 -15.84 5.26 -8.22
N ASP A 320 -15.98 4.13 -8.92
CA ASP A 320 -16.27 4.09 -10.36
C ASP A 320 -16.70 2.70 -10.85
N GLU A 321 -17.21 2.67 -12.09
CA GLU A 321 -17.76 1.46 -12.72
C GLU A 321 -16.70 0.54 -13.32
N THR A 322 -15.55 1.05 -13.77
CA THR A 322 -14.50 0.22 -14.37
C THR A 322 -13.12 0.88 -14.38
N GLY A 323 -12.13 0.24 -13.78
CA GLY A 323 -10.72 0.47 -14.11
C GLY A 323 -10.15 1.84 -13.73
N THR A 324 -10.72 2.51 -12.74
CA THR A 324 -10.23 3.80 -12.27
C THR A 324 -8.95 3.61 -11.48
N SER A 325 -7.87 4.26 -11.89
CA SER A 325 -6.67 4.32 -11.07
C SER A 325 -6.83 5.41 -10.00
N LEU A 326 -6.61 5.03 -8.74
CA LEU A 326 -6.43 6.00 -7.67
C LEU A 326 -5.12 6.74 -7.89
N LYS A 327 -5.18 8.08 -7.87
CA LYS A 327 -3.99 8.93 -7.95
C LYS A 327 -3.54 9.35 -6.56
N TYR A 328 -4.48 9.78 -5.72
CA TYR A 328 -4.20 10.27 -4.39
C TYR A 328 -5.44 10.39 -3.52
N ILE A 329 -5.28 10.35 -2.19
CA ILE A 329 -6.36 10.57 -1.24
C ILE A 329 -5.86 11.49 -0.13
N VAL A 330 -6.52 12.62 0.06
CA VAL A 330 -6.20 13.60 1.10
C VAL A 330 -7.44 14.40 1.49
N ASP A 331 -7.59 14.72 2.77
CA ASP A 331 -8.66 15.58 3.34
C ASP A 331 -10.07 15.21 2.87
N GLY A 332 -10.37 13.88 2.81
CA GLY A 332 -11.68 13.38 2.39
C GLY A 332 -11.95 13.48 0.89
N LYS A 333 -10.96 13.87 0.10
CA LYS A 333 -11.03 13.90 -1.35
C LYS A 333 -10.24 12.74 -1.96
N ILE A 334 -10.80 12.09 -2.95
CA ILE A 334 -10.20 11.00 -3.72
C ILE A 334 -9.94 11.49 -5.13
N TYR A 335 -8.67 11.56 -5.51
CA TYR A 335 -8.23 11.92 -6.86
C TYR A 335 -8.07 10.64 -7.67
N THR A 336 -8.84 10.51 -8.73
CA THR A 336 -8.85 9.33 -9.62
C THR A 336 -8.62 9.76 -11.05
N TYR A 337 -8.23 8.83 -11.90
CA TYR A 337 -8.03 9.09 -13.33
C TYR A 337 -8.68 7.98 -14.16
N THR A 338 -9.41 8.39 -15.18
CA THR A 338 -9.86 7.51 -16.25
C THR A 338 -9.32 8.00 -17.59
N GLN A 339 -9.00 7.07 -18.48
CA GLN A 339 -8.45 7.43 -19.80
C GLN A 339 -9.44 8.23 -20.67
N SER A 340 -10.74 8.00 -20.47
CA SER A 340 -11.81 8.65 -21.29
C SER A 340 -12.19 10.04 -20.79
N GLU A 341 -12.06 10.31 -19.49
CA GLU A 341 -12.65 11.50 -18.87
C GLU A 341 -11.64 12.34 -18.06
N GLY A 342 -10.38 11.86 -17.95
CA GLY A 342 -9.33 12.57 -17.24
C GLY A 342 -9.36 12.40 -15.73
N THR A 343 -8.95 13.42 -14.99
CA THR A 343 -8.87 13.41 -13.54
C THR A 343 -10.19 13.84 -12.91
N TYR A 344 -10.65 13.06 -11.93
CA TYR A 344 -11.81 13.38 -11.12
C TYR A 344 -11.43 13.55 -9.67
N VAL A 345 -12.21 14.38 -8.99
CA VAL A 345 -12.22 14.45 -7.55
C VAL A 345 -13.55 13.90 -7.04
N PHE A 346 -13.49 12.88 -6.21
CA PHE A 346 -14.61 12.33 -5.51
C PHE A 346 -14.54 12.77 -4.05
N ASN A 347 -15.59 13.40 -3.56
CA ASN A 347 -15.67 13.78 -2.16
C ASN A 347 -16.31 12.64 -1.36
N VAL A 348 -15.60 12.15 -0.33
CA VAL A 348 -16.05 11.03 0.51
C VAL A 348 -17.33 11.38 1.27
N ASP A 349 -17.49 12.65 1.71
CA ASP A 349 -18.58 13.05 2.58
C ASP A 349 -19.92 13.15 1.84
N ASP A 350 -19.94 13.72 0.64
CA ASP A 350 -21.15 13.92 -0.14
C ASP A 350 -21.34 12.90 -1.26
N LYS A 351 -20.37 12.03 -1.45
CA LYS A 351 -20.33 10.98 -2.50
C LYS A 351 -20.58 11.51 -3.92
N GLN A 352 -20.22 12.76 -4.14
CA GLN A 352 -20.36 13.39 -5.46
C GLN A 352 -19.06 13.35 -6.25
N LYS A 353 -19.16 12.92 -7.49
CA LYS A 353 -18.07 12.95 -8.48
C LYS A 353 -18.07 14.33 -9.15
N GLN A 354 -16.93 15.01 -9.11
CA GLN A 354 -16.71 16.26 -9.83
C GLN A 354 -15.57 16.11 -10.81
N SER A 355 -15.80 16.39 -12.09
CA SER A 355 -14.72 16.53 -13.06
C SER A 355 -13.91 17.77 -12.71
N LYS A 356 -12.57 17.63 -12.72
CA LYS A 356 -11.64 18.72 -12.43
C LYS A 356 -10.60 18.80 -13.55
N GLU A 357 -10.88 19.59 -14.56
CA GLU A 357 -9.94 19.85 -15.66
C GLU A 357 -8.62 20.45 -15.16
N ASP A 358 -8.67 21.20 -14.03
CA ASP A 358 -7.48 21.84 -13.42
C ASP A 358 -6.40 20.83 -12.97
N TYR A 359 -6.76 19.57 -12.73
CA TYR A 359 -5.81 18.52 -12.34
C TYR A 359 -5.33 17.65 -13.51
N ASN A 360 -5.79 17.91 -14.72
CA ASN A 360 -5.34 17.18 -15.89
C ASN A 360 -3.87 17.48 -16.20
N GLY A 361 -3.08 16.43 -16.39
CA GLY A 361 -1.64 16.52 -16.65
C GLY A 361 -0.79 16.63 -15.38
N TYR A 362 -1.38 16.58 -14.18
CA TYR A 362 -0.64 16.35 -12.96
C TYR A 362 -0.46 14.83 -12.76
N ASP A 363 0.78 14.39 -12.77
CA ASP A 363 1.14 12.97 -12.77
C ASP A 363 1.68 12.48 -11.42
N TYR A 364 2.19 13.39 -10.59
CA TYR A 364 2.80 13.07 -9.31
C TYR A 364 2.03 13.73 -8.18
N PHE A 365 1.62 12.93 -7.19
CA PHE A 365 0.81 13.37 -6.06
C PHE A 365 1.50 12.94 -4.77
N VAL A 366 1.88 13.93 -3.94
CA VAL A 366 2.55 13.68 -2.67
C VAL A 366 2.48 14.91 -1.75
N GLY A 367 2.34 14.67 -0.45
CA GLY A 367 2.37 15.73 0.57
C GLY A 367 1.25 16.77 0.43
N GLY A 368 0.08 16.36 -0.08
CA GLY A 368 -1.07 17.24 -0.28
C GLY A 368 -1.00 18.10 -1.54
N TYR A 369 -0.07 17.82 -2.45
CA TYR A 369 0.10 18.56 -3.71
C TYR A 369 0.12 17.63 -4.92
N GLY A 370 -0.38 18.14 -6.05
CA GLY A 370 -0.16 17.60 -7.39
C GLY A 370 1.00 18.33 -8.08
N TYR A 371 1.82 17.60 -8.83
CA TYR A 371 2.96 18.13 -9.58
C TYR A 371 2.87 17.73 -11.04
N LYS A 372 3.17 18.68 -11.93
CA LYS A 372 3.28 18.51 -13.37
C LYS A 372 4.64 18.99 -13.82
N ILE A 373 5.34 18.20 -14.62
CA ILE A 373 6.63 18.55 -15.19
C ILE A 373 6.42 18.94 -16.65
N ASP A 374 6.78 20.18 -17.01
CA ASP A 374 6.86 20.62 -18.40
C ASP A 374 8.30 20.47 -18.89
N ASP A 375 8.53 19.40 -19.63
CA ASP A 375 9.81 19.01 -20.23
C ASP A 375 9.86 19.33 -21.75
N SER A 376 9.00 20.21 -22.21
CA SER A 376 8.97 20.64 -23.61
C SER A 376 10.27 21.35 -24.04
N ASN A 377 10.94 22.00 -23.09
CA ASN A 377 12.28 22.56 -23.24
C ASN A 377 13.21 22.01 -22.14
N LEU A 378 14.13 21.12 -22.51
CA LEU A 378 15.06 20.50 -21.54
C LEU A 378 16.10 21.47 -20.96
N ASP A 379 16.33 22.63 -21.57
CA ASP A 379 17.21 23.68 -21.04
C ASP A 379 16.49 24.52 -19.96
N GLU A 380 15.16 24.48 -19.92
CA GLU A 380 14.32 25.23 -18.99
C GLU A 380 13.10 24.40 -18.53
N ILE A 381 13.33 23.29 -17.84
CA ILE A 381 12.24 22.45 -17.30
C ILE A 381 11.51 23.23 -16.20
N LYS A 382 10.19 23.25 -16.31
CA LYS A 382 9.28 23.89 -15.34
C LYS A 382 8.50 22.83 -14.57
N VAL A 383 8.26 23.13 -13.30
CA VAL A 383 7.43 22.30 -12.44
C VAL A 383 6.26 23.14 -11.95
N ASP A 384 5.07 22.78 -12.36
CA ASP A 384 3.82 23.34 -11.85
C ASP A 384 3.36 22.58 -10.63
N LYS A 385 2.82 23.31 -9.65
CA LYS A 385 2.33 22.74 -8.40
C LYS A 385 0.91 23.23 -8.13
N ILE A 386 0.03 22.31 -7.73
CA ILE A 386 -1.35 22.62 -7.32
C ILE A 386 -1.62 22.02 -5.94
N GLU A 387 -2.30 22.76 -5.09
CA GLU A 387 -2.79 22.28 -3.80
C GLU A 387 -4.06 21.41 -4.00
N LEU A 388 -4.18 20.31 -3.23
CA LEU A 388 -5.22 19.29 -3.38
C LEU A 388 -6.38 19.47 -2.39
#